data_765838cb950b06aa397c2baa158804e7
#
_entry.id   765838cb950b06aa397c2baa158804e7
#
_cell.length_a   1.000
_cell.length_b   1.000
_cell.length_c   1.000
_cell.angle_alpha   90.00
_cell.angle_beta   90.00
_cell.angle_gamma   90.00
#
_symmetry.space_group_name_H-M   'P 1'
#
loop_
_entity.id
_entity.type
_entity.pdbx_description
1 polymer ?
#
loop_
_entity_poly.entity_id
_entity_poly.type
_entity_poly.pdbx_seq_one_letter_code
_entity_poly.pdbx_strand_id
1 'polypeptide(L)'
;MINPEEIIDTFYAGSPALRALLLTHSSLVACKAREAAIRSGQDADLRFIHEAAMLHDIGIIHTDAPGILCEGTEPYIRHGVIGRDMLDSLGLHAHALVCERHTGSGLTAEDIISRNLPLPHRDLCPISIEEKAICYTDKFYSKSGDPTKEKTLEQVRAEMARFGEMSLARFDALHSIFGN
;
A
#
# COMPACT_ATOMS: atom_id res chain seq x y z
N MET A 1 -0.03 -9.54 19.23
CA MET A 1 -0.92 -8.45 18.75
C MET A 1 -0.12 -7.17 18.83
N ILE A 2 0.03 -6.46 17.73
CA ILE A 2 0.69 -5.15 17.69
C ILE A 2 -0.37 -4.05 17.77
N ASN A 3 0.05 -2.84 18.17
CA ASN A 3 -0.75 -1.63 18.03
C ASN A 3 -0.16 -0.78 16.90
N PRO A 4 -0.76 -0.77 15.70
CA PRO A 4 -0.22 -0.03 14.56
C PRO A 4 -0.11 1.48 14.82
N GLU A 5 -1.05 2.08 15.57
CA GLU A 5 -1.01 3.51 15.86
C GLU A 5 0.19 3.89 16.72
N GLU A 6 0.53 3.07 17.74
CA GLU A 6 1.73 3.29 18.56
C GLU A 6 3.01 3.21 17.73
N ILE A 7 3.05 2.30 16.73
CA ILE A 7 4.18 2.20 15.81
C ILE A 7 4.27 3.45 14.93
N ILE A 8 3.15 3.90 14.37
CA ILE A 8 3.08 5.14 13.59
C ILE A 8 3.53 6.33 14.45
N ASP A 9 3.07 6.43 15.69
CA ASP A 9 3.41 7.51 16.60
C ASP A 9 4.92 7.61 16.87
N THR A 10 5.60 6.47 16.89
CA THR A 10 7.06 6.43 17.09
C THR A 10 7.81 7.17 15.96
N PHE A 11 7.33 7.05 14.71
CA PHE A 11 8.01 7.64 13.56
C PHE A 11 7.45 9.02 13.17
N TYR A 12 6.17 9.30 13.48
CA TYR A 12 5.45 10.47 13.00
C TYR A 12 5.25 11.57 14.04
N ALA A 13 5.89 11.46 15.22
CA ALA A 13 5.74 12.43 16.32
C ALA A 13 6.04 13.89 15.89
N GLY A 14 6.98 14.10 14.96
CA GLY A 14 7.34 15.43 14.44
C GLY A 14 6.46 15.94 13.29
N SER A 15 5.51 15.14 12.79
CA SER A 15 4.74 15.42 11.57
C SER A 15 3.24 15.16 11.75
N PRO A 16 2.55 15.92 12.62
CA PRO A 16 1.16 15.61 13.01
C PRO A 16 0.18 15.67 11.84
N ALA A 17 0.37 16.56 10.88
CA ALA A 17 -0.50 16.65 9.70
C ALA A 17 -0.33 15.44 8.77
N LEU A 18 0.90 15.02 8.52
CA LEU A 18 1.19 13.82 7.73
C LEU A 18 0.70 12.55 8.46
N ARG A 19 0.87 12.48 9.80
CA ARG A 19 0.30 11.42 10.62
C ARG A 19 -1.23 11.31 10.44
N ALA A 20 -1.95 12.43 10.51
CA ALA A 20 -3.39 12.43 10.34
C ALA A 20 -3.82 11.95 8.95
N LEU A 21 -3.11 12.38 7.90
CA LEU A 21 -3.32 11.92 6.53
C LEU A 21 -3.09 10.41 6.41
N LEU A 22 -1.96 9.90 6.93
CA LEU A 22 -1.63 8.48 6.91
C LEU A 22 -2.71 7.65 7.61
N LEU A 23 -3.11 8.04 8.83
CA LEU A 23 -4.13 7.32 9.59
C LEU A 23 -5.48 7.30 8.86
N THR A 24 -5.89 8.43 8.27
CA THR A 24 -7.14 8.50 7.49
C THR A 24 -7.11 7.52 6.32
N HIS A 25 -6.07 7.60 5.49
CA HIS A 25 -5.92 6.73 4.32
C HIS A 25 -5.84 5.25 4.74
N SER A 26 -4.96 4.92 5.67
CA SER A 26 -4.73 3.54 6.10
C SER A 26 -5.95 2.89 6.76
N SER A 27 -6.74 3.66 7.53
CA SER A 27 -7.98 3.16 8.13
C SER A 27 -9.03 2.80 7.09
N LEU A 28 -9.17 3.61 6.03
CA LEU A 28 -10.09 3.34 4.92
C LEU A 28 -9.66 2.09 4.14
N VAL A 29 -8.36 1.98 3.85
CA VAL A 29 -7.80 0.79 3.21
C VAL A 29 -8.01 -0.46 4.07
N ALA A 30 -7.75 -0.38 5.38
CA ALA A 30 -7.92 -1.50 6.31
C ALA A 30 -9.38 -1.97 6.39
N CYS A 31 -10.34 -1.03 6.45
CA CYS A 31 -11.76 -1.35 6.44
C CYS A 31 -12.15 -2.09 5.16
N LYS A 32 -11.84 -1.49 4.00
CA LYS A 32 -12.16 -2.05 2.69
C LYS A 32 -11.46 -3.40 2.44
N ALA A 33 -10.21 -3.58 2.87
CA ALA A 33 -9.46 -4.83 2.69
C ALA A 33 -10.09 -5.99 3.50
N ARG A 34 -10.50 -5.72 4.73
CA ARG A 34 -11.22 -6.71 5.55
C ARG A 34 -12.56 -7.10 4.93
N GLU A 35 -13.35 -6.12 4.48
CA GLU A 35 -14.62 -6.38 3.80
C GLU A 35 -14.42 -7.19 2.51
N ALA A 36 -13.44 -6.83 1.69
CA ALA A 36 -13.13 -7.53 0.46
C ALA A 36 -12.68 -8.97 0.73
N ALA A 37 -11.85 -9.19 1.75
CA ALA A 37 -11.43 -10.53 2.16
C ALA A 37 -12.62 -11.39 2.63
N ILE A 38 -13.53 -10.84 3.44
CA ILE A 38 -14.75 -11.54 3.88
C ILE A 38 -15.62 -11.92 2.67
N ARG A 39 -15.89 -10.96 1.77
CA ARG A 39 -16.73 -11.22 0.59
C ARG A 39 -16.12 -12.25 -0.35
N SER A 40 -14.80 -12.28 -0.48
CA SER A 40 -14.11 -13.23 -1.36
C SER A 40 -14.23 -14.70 -0.89
N GLY A 41 -14.61 -14.93 0.37
CA GLY A 41 -14.68 -16.29 0.94
C GLY A 41 -13.31 -16.96 1.13
N GLN A 42 -12.21 -16.21 0.94
CA GLN A 42 -10.85 -16.74 1.15
C GLN A 42 -10.54 -16.86 2.64
N ASP A 43 -9.75 -17.87 3.00
CA ASP A 43 -9.23 -18.03 4.35
C ASP A 43 -8.10 -16.99 4.58
N ALA A 44 -8.44 -15.89 5.25
CA ALA A 44 -7.56 -14.75 5.46
C ALA A 44 -7.55 -14.33 6.94
N ASP A 45 -6.38 -13.98 7.46
CA ASP A 45 -6.26 -13.37 8.79
C ASP A 45 -6.71 -11.91 8.76
N LEU A 46 -7.98 -11.68 9.12
CA LEU A 46 -8.59 -10.35 9.14
C LEU A 46 -7.92 -9.39 10.12
N ARG A 47 -7.29 -9.91 11.16
CA ARG A 47 -6.52 -9.09 12.11
C ARG A 47 -5.22 -8.66 11.48
N PHE A 48 -4.50 -9.58 10.86
CA PHE A 48 -3.26 -9.26 10.15
C PHE A 48 -3.54 -8.27 9.00
N ILE A 49 -4.63 -8.43 8.25
CA ILE A 49 -5.06 -7.46 7.22
C ILE A 49 -5.19 -6.05 7.84
N HIS A 50 -5.87 -5.94 9.00
CA HIS A 50 -6.01 -4.65 9.67
C HIS A 50 -4.66 -4.06 10.08
N GLU A 51 -3.85 -4.84 10.81
CA GLU A 51 -2.53 -4.41 11.31
C GLU A 51 -1.61 -3.98 10.15
N ALA A 52 -1.55 -4.79 9.09
CA ALA A 52 -0.68 -4.54 7.96
C ALA A 52 -1.17 -3.39 7.05
N ALA A 53 -2.49 -3.27 6.84
CA ALA A 53 -3.05 -2.15 6.10
C ALA A 53 -2.84 -0.82 6.82
N MET A 54 -2.90 -0.79 8.16
CA MET A 54 -2.58 0.42 8.92
C MET A 54 -1.13 0.87 8.73
N LEU A 55 -0.21 -0.05 8.43
CA LEU A 55 1.23 0.19 8.33
C LEU A 55 1.78 0.22 6.89
N HIS A 56 0.97 -0.14 5.86
CA HIS A 56 1.47 -0.38 4.51
C HIS A 56 2.23 0.81 3.89
N ASP A 57 1.89 2.01 4.29
CA ASP A 57 2.45 3.27 3.80
C ASP A 57 3.39 3.97 4.79
N ILE A 58 3.81 3.30 5.88
CA ILE A 58 4.60 3.92 6.95
C ILE A 58 5.88 4.60 6.45
N GLY A 59 6.41 4.19 5.31
CA GLY A 59 7.62 4.74 4.71
C GLY A 59 7.47 6.08 4.00
N ILE A 60 6.23 6.62 3.81
CA ILE A 60 6.02 7.88 3.09
C ILE A 60 6.71 9.08 3.76
N ILE A 61 6.92 9.01 5.09
CA ILE A 61 7.56 10.10 5.87
C ILE A 61 8.97 10.46 5.35
N HIS A 62 9.68 9.52 4.73
CA HIS A 62 11.03 9.74 4.21
C HIS A 62 11.05 10.17 2.74
N THR A 63 9.88 10.30 2.10
CA THR A 63 9.78 10.61 0.67
C THR A 63 9.57 12.09 0.40
N ASP A 64 9.99 12.53 -0.79
CA ASP A 64 9.72 13.87 -1.32
C ASP A 64 8.42 13.84 -2.13
N ALA A 65 7.32 14.27 -1.51
CA ALA A 65 6.01 14.38 -2.12
C ALA A 65 5.18 15.48 -1.42
N PRO A 66 5.50 16.76 -1.62
CA PRO A 66 4.89 17.88 -0.87
C PRO A 66 3.38 17.99 -1.08
N GLY A 67 2.85 17.50 -2.21
CA GLY A 67 1.41 17.45 -2.48
C GLY A 67 0.60 16.56 -1.52
N ILE A 68 1.28 15.72 -0.74
CA ILE A 68 0.72 14.88 0.32
C ILE A 68 1.47 15.05 1.65
N LEU A 69 2.04 16.23 1.88
CA LEU A 69 2.74 16.61 3.11
C LEU A 69 4.01 15.81 3.43
N CYS A 70 4.59 15.12 2.45
CA CYS A 70 5.86 14.39 2.63
C CYS A 70 7.03 15.31 2.29
N GLU A 71 7.88 15.59 3.26
CA GLU A 71 9.02 16.52 3.20
C GLU A 71 10.37 15.78 3.33
N GLY A 72 10.40 14.50 3.03
CA GLY A 72 11.63 13.72 2.99
C GLY A 72 12.45 13.97 1.73
N THR A 73 13.42 13.10 1.46
CA THR A 73 14.38 13.27 0.35
C THR A 73 14.33 12.14 -0.68
N GLU A 74 13.70 11.02 -0.32
CA GLU A 74 13.65 9.86 -1.19
C GLU A 74 12.54 9.98 -2.25
N PRO A 75 12.73 9.45 -3.47
CA PRO A 75 11.64 9.40 -4.46
C PRO A 75 10.41 8.66 -3.90
N TYR A 76 9.22 9.19 -4.14
CA TYR A 76 7.98 8.63 -3.59
C TYR A 76 7.79 7.13 -3.87
N ILE A 77 8.21 6.66 -5.05
CA ILE A 77 8.12 5.25 -5.43
C ILE A 77 8.84 4.30 -4.46
N ARG A 78 9.77 4.80 -3.65
CA ARG A 78 10.53 4.01 -2.67
C ARG A 78 9.80 3.78 -1.34
N HIS A 79 8.64 4.42 -1.12
CA HIS A 79 7.95 4.36 0.18
C HIS A 79 7.72 2.92 0.68
N GLY A 80 7.37 2.00 -0.22
CA GLY A 80 7.14 0.59 0.14
C GLY A 80 8.40 -0.11 0.63
N VAL A 81 9.54 0.10 -0.04
CA VAL A 81 10.84 -0.46 0.36
C VAL A 81 11.34 0.17 1.67
N ILE A 82 11.18 1.48 1.81
CA ILE A 82 11.52 2.20 3.04
C ILE A 82 10.67 1.68 4.21
N GLY A 83 9.35 1.55 4.00
CA GLY A 83 8.44 1.01 5.02
C GLY A 83 8.79 -0.43 5.40
N ARG A 84 9.24 -1.25 4.44
CA ARG A 84 9.79 -2.56 4.72
C ARG A 84 10.97 -2.49 5.68
N ASP A 85 11.98 -1.67 5.37
CA ASP A 85 13.20 -1.58 6.19
C ASP A 85 12.85 -1.08 7.62
N MET A 86 11.91 -0.12 7.74
CA MET A 86 11.40 0.37 9.02
C MET A 86 10.77 -0.74 9.86
N LEU A 87 9.87 -1.54 9.26
CA LEU A 87 9.16 -2.61 9.97
C LEU A 87 10.04 -3.84 10.23
N ASP A 88 10.96 -4.15 9.32
CA ASP A 88 11.96 -5.22 9.53
C ASP A 88 12.85 -4.90 10.74
N SER A 89 13.21 -3.64 10.96
CA SER A 89 13.99 -3.20 12.13
C SER A 89 13.26 -3.44 13.47
N LEU A 90 11.93 -3.52 13.44
CA LEU A 90 11.07 -3.84 14.58
C LEU A 90 10.74 -5.34 14.69
N GLY A 91 11.29 -6.19 13.81
CA GLY A 91 10.98 -7.62 13.76
C GLY A 91 9.60 -7.94 13.17
N LEU A 92 8.96 -7.00 12.48
CA LEU A 92 7.62 -7.12 11.90
C LEU A 92 7.69 -7.58 10.43
N HIS A 93 8.41 -8.68 10.15
CA HIS A 93 8.75 -9.13 8.80
C HIS A 93 7.56 -9.36 7.88
N ALA A 94 6.45 -9.92 8.40
CA ALA A 94 5.25 -10.13 7.59
C ALA A 94 4.59 -8.80 7.17
N HIS A 95 4.52 -7.82 8.07
CA HIS A 95 4.00 -6.47 7.78
C HIS A 95 4.93 -5.72 6.81
N ALA A 96 6.24 -5.90 6.96
CA ALA A 96 7.27 -5.35 6.06
C ALA A 96 7.08 -5.80 4.61
N LEU A 97 6.71 -7.06 4.38
CA LEU A 97 6.41 -7.57 3.04
C LEU A 97 5.18 -6.92 2.42
N VAL A 98 4.16 -6.59 3.21
CA VAL A 98 2.99 -5.82 2.73
C VAL A 98 3.41 -4.43 2.27
N CYS A 99 4.23 -3.72 3.04
CA CYS A 99 4.78 -2.42 2.63
C CYS A 99 5.50 -2.52 1.28
N GLU A 100 6.38 -3.47 1.12
CA GLU A 100 7.20 -3.61 -0.08
C GLU A 100 6.36 -3.93 -1.33
N ARG A 101 5.27 -4.71 -1.18
CA ARG A 101 4.58 -5.37 -2.29
C ARG A 101 3.25 -4.74 -2.69
N HIS A 102 2.82 -3.66 -2.02
CA HIS A 102 1.51 -3.06 -2.31
C HIS A 102 1.53 -2.02 -3.45
N THR A 103 2.72 -1.52 -3.86
CA THR A 103 2.82 -0.41 -4.82
C THR A 103 2.25 -0.78 -6.19
N GLY A 104 1.38 0.08 -6.72
CA GLY A 104 0.63 -0.20 -7.96
C GLY A 104 -0.22 -1.46 -7.82
N SER A 105 -0.20 -2.33 -8.82
CA SER A 105 -0.78 -3.68 -8.78
C SER A 105 0.28 -4.76 -8.53
N GLY A 106 1.39 -4.38 -7.89
CA GLY A 106 2.64 -5.13 -7.84
C GLY A 106 3.59 -4.70 -8.96
N LEU A 107 4.89 -4.72 -8.69
CA LEU A 107 5.95 -4.41 -9.65
C LEU A 107 6.82 -5.66 -9.84
N THR A 108 6.98 -6.11 -11.07
CA THR A 108 7.93 -7.19 -11.37
C THR A 108 9.35 -6.66 -11.51
N ALA A 109 10.35 -7.54 -11.43
CA ALA A 109 11.73 -7.17 -11.73
C ALA A 109 11.87 -6.56 -13.14
N GLU A 110 11.11 -7.07 -14.11
CA GLU A 110 11.07 -6.53 -15.46
C GLU A 110 10.51 -5.11 -15.52
N ASP A 111 9.39 -4.83 -14.80
CA ASP A 111 8.83 -3.48 -14.69
C ASP A 111 9.87 -2.51 -14.12
N ILE A 112 10.59 -2.93 -13.08
CA ILE A 112 11.59 -2.12 -12.38
C ILE A 112 12.77 -1.80 -13.29
N ILE A 113 13.32 -2.81 -13.95
CA ILE A 113 14.50 -2.67 -14.80
C ILE A 113 14.16 -1.88 -16.07
N SER A 114 13.09 -2.26 -16.80
CA SER A 114 12.72 -1.62 -18.06
C SER A 114 12.36 -0.15 -17.92
N ARG A 115 11.80 0.23 -16.76
CA ARG A 115 11.41 1.62 -16.44
C ARG A 115 12.47 2.37 -15.63
N ASN A 116 13.64 1.73 -15.38
CA ASN A 116 14.73 2.30 -14.59
C ASN A 116 14.26 2.88 -13.25
N LEU A 117 13.40 2.14 -12.54
CA LEU A 117 12.90 2.57 -11.24
C LEU A 117 13.98 2.40 -10.16
N PRO A 118 14.08 3.35 -9.20
CA PRO A 118 15.06 3.27 -8.11
C PRO A 118 14.62 2.27 -7.02
N LEU A 119 14.40 1.03 -7.42
CA LEU A 119 13.89 -0.07 -6.59
C LEU A 119 14.81 -1.30 -6.72
N PRO A 120 14.79 -2.22 -5.75
CA PRO A 120 15.52 -3.49 -5.87
C PRO A 120 15.08 -4.29 -7.11
N HIS A 121 16.03 -4.86 -7.86
CA HIS A 121 15.77 -5.63 -9.07
C HIS A 121 15.27 -7.04 -8.73
N ARG A 122 14.08 -7.11 -8.15
CA ARG A 122 13.32 -8.34 -7.84
C ARG A 122 11.82 -8.06 -7.90
N ASP A 123 11.02 -9.12 -7.89
CA ASP A 123 9.57 -8.97 -7.86
C ASP A 123 9.09 -8.39 -6.52
N LEU A 124 8.32 -7.33 -6.59
CA LEU A 124 7.62 -6.65 -5.50
C LEU A 124 6.11 -6.78 -5.72
N CYS A 125 5.65 -8.02 -5.88
CA CYS A 125 4.25 -8.36 -6.14
C CYS A 125 3.62 -9.02 -4.90
N PRO A 126 2.34 -8.77 -4.60
CA PRO A 126 1.65 -9.40 -3.47
C PRO A 126 1.52 -10.91 -3.68
N ILE A 127 1.84 -11.70 -2.64
CA ILE A 127 1.83 -13.16 -2.69
C ILE A 127 0.69 -13.75 -1.87
N SER A 128 0.62 -13.40 -0.56
CA SER A 128 -0.43 -13.92 0.31
C SER A 128 -1.79 -13.30 -0.01
N ILE A 129 -2.86 -13.90 0.50
CA ILE A 129 -4.22 -13.38 0.28
C ILE A 129 -4.40 -12.02 0.95
N GLU A 130 -3.76 -11.80 2.09
CA GLU A 130 -3.79 -10.55 2.84
C GLU A 130 -3.02 -9.46 2.08
N GLU A 131 -1.81 -9.75 1.58
CA GLU A 131 -1.05 -8.83 0.73
C GLU A 131 -1.86 -8.42 -0.49
N LYS A 132 -2.53 -9.38 -1.15
CA LYS A 132 -3.37 -9.13 -2.33
C LYS A 132 -4.59 -8.27 -2.00
N ALA A 133 -5.27 -8.54 -0.88
CA ALA A 133 -6.43 -7.74 -0.46
C ALA A 133 -6.06 -6.28 -0.20
N ILE A 134 -4.93 -6.05 0.49
CA ILE A 134 -4.43 -4.70 0.79
C ILE A 134 -3.98 -4.00 -0.51
N CYS A 135 -3.18 -4.67 -1.34
CA CYS A 135 -2.73 -4.13 -2.62
C CYS A 135 -3.90 -3.73 -3.53
N TYR A 136 -4.95 -4.54 -3.59
CA TYR A 136 -6.16 -4.26 -4.37
C TYR A 136 -6.91 -3.03 -3.84
N THR A 137 -7.18 -2.99 -2.53
CA THR A 137 -8.07 -2.01 -1.94
C THR A 137 -7.43 -0.63 -1.75
N ASP A 138 -6.12 -0.56 -1.59
CA ASP A 138 -5.36 0.69 -1.56
C ASP A 138 -5.62 1.56 -2.81
N LYS A 139 -5.84 0.96 -3.97
CA LYS A 139 -6.03 1.70 -5.23
C LYS A 139 -7.29 2.56 -5.24
N PHE A 140 -8.26 2.25 -4.40
CA PHE A 140 -9.54 2.98 -4.35
C PHE A 140 -9.46 4.30 -3.56
N TYR A 141 -8.41 4.54 -2.81
CA TYR A 141 -8.23 5.76 -2.03
C TYR A 141 -6.96 6.52 -2.46
N SER A 142 -7.02 7.85 -2.43
CA SER A 142 -5.88 8.71 -2.74
C SER A 142 -5.45 9.48 -1.49
N LYS A 143 -4.15 9.70 -1.34
CA LYS A 143 -3.62 10.60 -0.32
C LYS A 143 -3.69 12.08 -0.75
N SER A 144 -3.94 12.35 -2.03
CA SER A 144 -4.09 13.71 -2.57
C SER A 144 -5.55 14.08 -2.76
N GLY A 145 -5.87 15.36 -2.61
CA GLY A 145 -7.24 15.86 -2.68
C GLY A 145 -8.05 15.47 -1.43
N ASP A 146 -9.25 14.94 -1.63
CA ASP A 146 -10.07 14.40 -0.54
C ASP A 146 -9.72 12.93 -0.30
N PRO A 147 -9.00 12.61 0.79
CA PRO A 147 -8.56 11.25 1.06
C PRO A 147 -9.70 10.30 1.43
N THR A 148 -10.88 10.82 1.75
CA THR A 148 -12.06 10.02 2.11
C THR A 148 -12.87 9.60 0.90
N LYS A 149 -12.63 10.21 -0.26
CA LYS A 149 -13.38 9.92 -1.48
C LYS A 149 -12.89 8.63 -2.13
N GLU A 150 -13.76 7.63 -2.15
CA GLU A 150 -13.51 6.39 -2.85
C GLU A 150 -13.60 6.57 -4.37
N LYS A 151 -12.62 6.05 -5.10
CA LYS A 151 -12.61 6.00 -6.57
C LYS A 151 -13.53 4.89 -7.07
N THR A 152 -14.13 5.12 -8.25
CA THR A 152 -14.83 4.04 -8.94
C THR A 152 -13.85 3.01 -9.52
N LEU A 153 -14.35 1.81 -9.82
CA LEU A 153 -13.56 0.77 -10.49
C LEU A 153 -12.96 1.27 -11.81
N GLU A 154 -13.76 2.01 -12.61
CA GLU A 154 -13.30 2.56 -13.89
C GLU A 154 -12.16 3.55 -13.71
N GLN A 155 -12.20 4.38 -12.67
CA GLN A 155 -11.13 5.32 -12.36
C GLN A 155 -9.85 4.58 -11.99
N VAL A 156 -9.94 3.54 -11.15
CA VAL A 156 -8.78 2.73 -10.77
C VAL A 156 -8.21 2.00 -11.99
N ARG A 157 -9.04 1.39 -12.83
CA ARG A 157 -8.59 0.72 -14.05
C ARG A 157 -7.90 1.69 -15.02
N ALA A 158 -8.44 2.90 -15.17
CA ALA A 158 -7.83 3.93 -16.01
C ALA A 158 -6.44 4.37 -15.45
N GLU A 159 -6.29 4.45 -14.14
CA GLU A 159 -5.00 4.73 -13.51
C GLU A 159 -3.99 3.58 -13.73
N MET A 160 -4.41 2.33 -13.53
CA MET A 160 -3.53 1.16 -13.75
C MET A 160 -3.10 1.02 -15.22
N ALA A 161 -3.99 1.33 -16.17
CA ALA A 161 -3.69 1.32 -17.61
C ALA A 161 -2.57 2.31 -17.99
N ARG A 162 -2.43 3.44 -17.27
CA ARG A 162 -1.33 4.39 -17.50
C ARG A 162 0.04 3.81 -17.19
N PHE A 163 0.09 2.79 -16.33
CA PHE A 163 1.32 2.07 -15.99
C PHE A 163 1.61 0.88 -16.92
N GLY A 164 0.74 0.65 -17.92
CA GLY A 164 0.89 -0.39 -18.93
C GLY A 164 -0.13 -1.51 -18.81
N GLU A 165 -0.27 -2.29 -19.89
CA GLU A 165 -1.25 -3.38 -20.01
C GLU A 165 -1.06 -4.45 -18.92
N MET A 166 0.18 -4.79 -18.59
CA MET A 166 0.49 -5.78 -17.55
C MET A 166 0.09 -5.31 -16.16
N SER A 167 0.21 -4.01 -15.86
CA SER A 167 -0.26 -3.43 -14.60
C SER A 167 -1.78 -3.53 -14.48
N LEU A 168 -2.51 -3.21 -15.54
CA LEU A 168 -3.97 -3.37 -15.59
C LEU A 168 -4.36 -4.83 -15.45
N ALA A 169 -3.70 -5.75 -16.16
CA ALA A 169 -4.00 -7.17 -16.11
C ALA A 169 -3.81 -7.75 -14.68
N ARG A 170 -2.74 -7.34 -13.99
CA ARG A 170 -2.53 -7.74 -12.58
C ARG A 170 -3.64 -7.18 -11.66
N PHE A 171 -4.04 -5.93 -11.86
CA PHE A 171 -5.16 -5.35 -11.10
C PHE A 171 -6.46 -6.10 -11.36
N ASP A 172 -6.78 -6.43 -12.62
CA ASP A 172 -7.98 -7.18 -13.00
C ASP A 172 -7.98 -8.60 -12.40
N ALA A 173 -6.81 -9.23 -12.29
CA ALA A 173 -6.67 -10.50 -11.59
C ALA A 173 -7.00 -10.37 -10.08
N LEU A 174 -6.55 -9.29 -9.42
CA LEU A 174 -6.93 -8.99 -8.04
C LEU A 174 -8.44 -8.70 -7.94
N HIS A 175 -8.99 -7.92 -8.89
CA HIS A 175 -10.43 -7.63 -8.94
C HIS A 175 -11.28 -8.88 -9.07
N SER A 176 -10.84 -9.89 -9.83
CA SER A 176 -11.56 -11.17 -9.95
C SER A 176 -11.68 -11.93 -8.63
N ILE A 177 -10.81 -11.66 -7.66
CA ILE A 177 -10.83 -12.26 -6.32
C ILE A 177 -11.70 -11.44 -5.35
N PHE A 178 -11.56 -10.11 -5.37
CA PHE A 178 -12.06 -9.23 -4.32
C PHE A 178 -13.20 -8.29 -4.77
N GLY A 179 -13.49 -8.21 -6.05
CA GLY A 179 -14.42 -7.26 -6.63
C GLY A 179 -15.90 -7.64 -6.60
N ASN A 180 -16.23 -8.84 -6.12
CA ASN A 180 -17.61 -9.36 -6.06
C ASN A 180 -18.33 -8.97 -4.77
#